data_77fae6fe43fcd0aa1141840a92a051d3
#
_entry.id   77fae6fe43fcd0aa1141840a92a051d3
#
_cell.length_a   1.000
_cell.length_b   1.000
_cell.length_c   1.000
_cell.angle_alpha   90.00
_cell.angle_beta   90.00
_cell.angle_gamma   90.00
#
_symmetry.space_group_name_H-M   'P 1'
#
loop_
_entity.id
_entity.type
_entity.pdbx_description
1 polymer ?
#
loop_
_entity_poly.entity_id
_entity_poly.type
_entity_poly.pdbx_seq_one_letter_code
_entity_poly.pdbx_strand_id
1 'polypeptide(L)'
;MEIDTRFPTKLSTVSDAPEPLHSALVKNLPSGEPVRLLVYAPAFETEKEKSRATVLAVTNNGWLAASETEDGGAAVEKSNFRDVQFLELKSILLSGQLKISFAAQDKSNSVTIKFDTVGDELYREAIDLMLASIDPVLTGLAENDRIEASIFETWPMKIRNEAQRYSPRGQRYLAAIQWPAILGGSQEQLIPAGALLVTERELVVIAEEEEFSAESPSEAPSAEESRQIFGGIITFVPRVRLKDFRVGHQEGLGVLALELRAADGGEKLEVKFPSDNETAVSKAMEQMLLSRGSAK
;
A
#
# COMPACT_ATOMS: atom_id res chain seq x y z
N MET A 1 -18.62 -20.79 14.68
CA MET A 1 -17.15 -20.68 14.87
C MET A 1 -16.94 -19.45 15.72
N GLU A 2 -16.26 -19.58 16.85
CA GLU A 2 -15.98 -18.42 17.70
C GLU A 2 -14.90 -17.58 16.99
N ILE A 3 -15.18 -16.30 16.74
CA ILE A 3 -14.24 -15.41 16.09
C ILE A 3 -13.15 -15.06 17.10
N ASP A 4 -11.88 -15.22 16.74
CA ASP A 4 -10.78 -14.70 17.57
C ASP A 4 -10.80 -13.17 17.47
N THR A 5 -11.31 -12.54 18.50
CA THR A 5 -11.45 -11.08 18.56
C THR A 5 -10.14 -10.36 18.93
N ARG A 6 -9.03 -11.08 19.07
CA ARG A 6 -7.73 -10.50 19.43
C ARG A 6 -6.91 -10.08 18.20
N PHE A 7 -7.08 -10.78 17.07
CA PHE A 7 -6.27 -10.57 15.87
C PHE A 7 -7.13 -10.43 14.62
N PRO A 8 -6.61 -9.81 13.55
CA PRO A 8 -7.29 -9.77 12.27
C PRO A 8 -7.66 -11.17 11.79
N THR A 9 -8.89 -11.35 11.35
CA THR A 9 -9.44 -12.67 11.01
C THR A 9 -10.22 -12.60 9.70
N LYS A 10 -10.05 -13.62 8.84
CA LYS A 10 -10.85 -13.79 7.65
C LYS A 10 -12.22 -14.35 8.04
N LEU A 11 -13.29 -13.63 7.71
CA LEU A 11 -14.66 -14.07 7.92
C LEU A 11 -15.13 -14.93 6.74
N SER A 12 -15.94 -15.95 7.02
CA SER A 12 -16.48 -16.82 5.97
C SER A 12 -17.71 -16.19 5.30
N THR A 13 -18.53 -15.48 6.06
CA THR A 13 -19.76 -14.83 5.59
C THR A 13 -19.95 -13.48 6.26
N VAL A 14 -20.83 -12.65 5.68
CA VAL A 14 -21.21 -11.35 6.28
C VAL A 14 -21.84 -11.53 7.66
N SER A 15 -22.54 -12.65 7.88
CA SER A 15 -23.18 -12.97 9.18
C SER A 15 -22.18 -13.26 10.31
N ASP A 16 -20.92 -13.52 9.97
CA ASP A 16 -19.87 -13.71 10.96
C ASP A 16 -19.33 -12.38 11.52
N ALA A 17 -19.66 -11.25 10.90
CA ALA A 17 -19.23 -9.94 11.39
C ALA A 17 -19.97 -9.59 12.70
N PRO A 18 -19.28 -9.03 13.70
CA PRO A 18 -19.93 -8.58 14.92
C PRO A 18 -20.82 -7.36 14.67
N GLU A 19 -21.86 -7.18 15.51
CA GLU A 19 -22.61 -5.91 15.51
C GLU A 19 -21.75 -4.78 16.12
N PRO A 20 -21.87 -3.54 15.62
CA PRO A 20 -22.82 -3.04 14.60
C PRO A 20 -22.34 -3.22 13.14
N LEU A 21 -21.15 -3.80 12.92
CA LEU A 21 -20.54 -3.93 11.60
C LEU A 21 -21.34 -4.84 10.66
N HIS A 22 -21.92 -5.93 11.19
CA HIS A 22 -22.82 -6.81 10.43
C HIS A 22 -23.98 -6.03 9.81
N SER A 23 -24.73 -5.28 10.61
CA SER A 23 -25.85 -4.47 10.14
C SER A 23 -25.43 -3.44 9.10
N ALA A 24 -24.25 -2.83 9.26
CA ALA A 24 -23.68 -1.88 8.31
C ALA A 24 -23.33 -2.54 6.98
N LEU A 25 -22.73 -3.75 6.98
CA LEU A 25 -22.42 -4.52 5.78
C LEU A 25 -23.69 -4.90 5.03
N VAL A 26 -24.68 -5.50 5.70
CA VAL A 26 -25.95 -5.91 5.09
C VAL A 26 -26.66 -4.74 4.40
N LYS A 27 -26.66 -3.57 5.04
CA LYS A 27 -27.30 -2.36 4.50
C LYS A 27 -26.58 -1.78 3.27
N ASN A 28 -25.25 -1.93 3.21
CA ASN A 28 -24.43 -1.18 2.25
C ASN A 28 -23.80 -2.02 1.14
N LEU A 29 -23.69 -3.33 1.31
CA LEU A 29 -23.27 -4.22 0.23
C LEU A 29 -24.35 -4.28 -0.87
N PRO A 30 -23.95 -4.23 -2.15
CA PRO A 30 -24.90 -4.37 -3.24
C PRO A 30 -25.59 -5.73 -3.20
N SER A 31 -26.92 -5.74 -3.35
CA SER A 31 -27.70 -6.99 -3.35
C SER A 31 -27.25 -7.92 -4.47
N GLY A 32 -26.90 -9.16 -4.12
CA GLY A 32 -26.50 -10.20 -5.08
C GLY A 32 -25.05 -10.08 -5.58
N GLU A 33 -24.27 -9.10 -5.10
CA GLU A 33 -22.86 -9.02 -5.46
C GLU A 33 -22.03 -9.98 -4.59
N PRO A 34 -21.24 -10.88 -5.21
CA PRO A 34 -20.39 -11.79 -4.45
C PRO A 34 -19.29 -11.05 -3.69
N VAL A 35 -19.16 -11.35 -2.41
CA VAL A 35 -18.03 -10.92 -1.59
C VAL A 35 -16.90 -11.92 -1.77
N ARG A 36 -15.73 -11.45 -2.19
CA ARG A 36 -14.54 -12.27 -2.46
C ARG A 36 -13.68 -12.45 -1.21
N LEU A 37 -13.65 -11.43 -0.35
CA LEU A 37 -12.87 -11.43 0.88
C LEU A 37 -13.56 -10.56 1.92
N LEU A 38 -13.60 -11.06 3.14
CA LEU A 38 -13.99 -10.33 4.34
C LEU A 38 -12.85 -10.43 5.36
N VAL A 39 -12.34 -9.28 5.81
CA VAL A 39 -11.30 -9.21 6.85
C VAL A 39 -11.85 -8.38 8.00
N TYR A 40 -11.96 -8.99 9.17
CA TYR A 40 -12.26 -8.30 10.40
C TYR A 40 -10.96 -7.92 11.11
N ALA A 41 -10.79 -6.65 11.43
CA ALA A 41 -9.76 -6.13 12.32
C ALA A 41 -10.42 -5.74 13.63
N PRO A 42 -10.09 -6.37 14.76
CA PRO A 42 -10.61 -5.99 16.07
C PRO A 42 -10.09 -4.60 16.49
N ALA A 43 -10.81 -3.95 17.38
CA ALA A 43 -10.31 -2.75 18.04
C ALA A 43 -9.06 -3.10 18.87
N PHE A 44 -8.08 -2.22 18.84
CA PHE A 44 -6.91 -2.33 19.71
C PHE A 44 -6.49 -0.96 20.23
N GLU A 45 -5.82 -0.96 21.35
CA GLU A 45 -5.32 0.23 21.99
C GLU A 45 -3.88 0.00 22.46
N THR A 46 -2.99 0.89 22.08
CA THR A 46 -1.61 0.96 22.54
C THR A 46 -1.38 2.31 23.19
N GLU A 47 -0.25 2.53 23.83
CA GLU A 47 0.08 3.84 24.42
C GLU A 47 0.08 4.99 23.38
N LYS A 48 0.38 4.68 22.14
CA LYS A 48 0.53 5.67 21.06
C LYS A 48 -0.67 5.71 20.11
N GLU A 49 -1.48 4.66 20.06
CA GLU A 49 -2.47 4.50 19.00
C GLU A 49 -3.71 3.76 19.49
N LYS A 50 -4.88 4.25 19.06
CA LYS A 50 -6.17 3.59 19.24
C LYS A 50 -6.81 3.31 17.89
N SER A 51 -7.22 2.07 17.68
CA SER A 51 -7.96 1.62 16.51
C SER A 51 -9.34 1.16 16.90
N ARG A 52 -10.29 1.31 15.99
CA ARG A 52 -11.66 0.81 16.11
C ARG A 52 -11.80 -0.49 15.34
N ALA A 53 -12.70 -1.34 15.78
CA ALA A 53 -13.02 -2.53 15.02
C ALA A 53 -13.53 -2.15 13.62
N THR A 54 -13.03 -2.85 12.62
CA THR A 54 -13.33 -2.57 11.21
C THR A 54 -13.49 -3.88 10.44
N VAL A 55 -14.46 -3.94 9.52
CA VAL A 55 -14.53 -5.00 8.52
C VAL A 55 -14.27 -4.41 7.14
N LEU A 56 -13.28 -4.96 6.44
CA LEU A 56 -13.05 -4.72 5.03
C LEU A 56 -13.73 -5.83 4.21
N ALA A 57 -14.63 -5.44 3.33
CA ALA A 57 -15.23 -6.31 2.33
C ALA A 57 -14.68 -5.96 0.93
N VAL A 58 -14.11 -6.93 0.23
CA VAL A 58 -13.69 -6.84 -1.17
C VAL A 58 -14.71 -7.62 -2.00
N THR A 59 -15.35 -6.96 -2.95
CA THR A 59 -16.38 -7.52 -3.83
C THR A 59 -15.83 -7.73 -5.25
N ASN A 60 -16.69 -8.01 -6.22
CA ASN A 60 -16.26 -8.08 -7.63
C ASN A 60 -16.01 -6.70 -8.24
N ASN A 61 -16.74 -5.66 -7.81
CA ASN A 61 -16.73 -4.34 -8.46
C ASN A 61 -16.12 -3.23 -7.59
N GLY A 62 -15.93 -3.48 -6.29
CA GLY A 62 -15.44 -2.47 -5.36
C GLY A 62 -15.07 -3.02 -4.00
N TRP A 63 -14.93 -2.12 -3.08
CA TRP A 63 -14.62 -2.41 -1.67
C TRP A 63 -15.55 -1.60 -0.76
N LEU A 64 -15.70 -2.09 0.46
CA LEU A 64 -16.42 -1.44 1.54
C LEU A 64 -15.68 -1.66 2.85
N ALA A 65 -15.44 -0.59 3.60
CA ALA A 65 -14.94 -0.64 4.97
C ALA A 65 -16.04 -0.14 5.91
N ALA A 66 -16.44 -0.99 6.86
CA ALA A 66 -17.33 -0.63 7.95
C ALA A 66 -16.52 -0.56 9.23
N SER A 67 -16.52 0.59 9.91
CA SER A 67 -15.77 0.83 11.15
C SER A 67 -16.71 1.26 12.28
N GLU A 68 -16.51 0.72 13.48
CA GLU A 68 -17.26 1.16 14.65
C GLU A 68 -17.08 2.65 14.91
N THR A 69 -18.12 3.29 15.43
CA THR A 69 -18.11 4.70 15.85
C THR A 69 -18.18 4.82 17.37
N GLU A 70 -17.87 5.98 17.93
CA GLU A 70 -17.85 6.21 19.39
C GLU A 70 -19.23 6.08 20.04
N ASP A 71 -20.26 6.36 19.28
CA ASP A 71 -21.65 6.26 19.71
C ASP A 71 -22.23 4.83 19.61
N GLY A 72 -21.38 3.84 19.32
CA GLY A 72 -21.78 2.43 19.19
C GLY A 72 -22.46 2.08 17.86
N GLY A 73 -22.42 2.98 16.88
CA GLY A 73 -22.84 2.73 15.50
C GLY A 73 -21.73 2.23 14.61
N ALA A 74 -21.92 2.32 13.29
CA ALA A 74 -20.89 2.05 12.29
C ALA A 74 -20.89 3.10 11.20
N ALA A 75 -19.69 3.60 10.87
CA ALA A 75 -19.43 4.40 9.69
C ALA A 75 -19.04 3.49 8.52
N VAL A 76 -19.45 3.84 7.30
CA VAL A 76 -19.17 3.06 6.10
C VAL A 76 -18.55 3.93 5.04
N GLU A 77 -17.36 3.52 4.59
CA GLU A 77 -16.68 4.06 3.39
C GLU A 77 -16.67 2.98 2.32
N LYS A 78 -16.95 3.35 1.08
CA LYS A 78 -16.97 2.42 -0.06
C LYS A 78 -16.69 3.12 -1.38
N SER A 79 -16.13 2.38 -2.33
CA SER A 79 -15.92 2.86 -3.68
C SER A 79 -15.84 1.71 -4.68
N ASN A 80 -16.04 2.01 -5.96
CA ASN A 80 -15.76 1.06 -7.03
C ASN A 80 -14.24 0.98 -7.28
N PHE A 81 -13.77 -0.15 -7.81
CA PHE A 81 -12.35 -0.29 -8.18
C PHE A 81 -11.92 0.72 -9.24
N ARG A 82 -12.82 1.15 -10.14
CA ARG A 82 -12.53 2.17 -11.15
C ARG A 82 -12.13 3.53 -10.55
N ASP A 83 -12.52 3.79 -9.30
CA ASP A 83 -12.28 5.06 -8.62
C ASP A 83 -11.06 5.00 -7.68
N VAL A 84 -10.53 3.78 -7.40
CA VAL A 84 -9.31 3.60 -6.61
C VAL A 84 -8.11 4.16 -7.37
N GLN A 85 -7.32 5.00 -6.72
CA GLN A 85 -6.14 5.67 -7.29
C GLN A 85 -4.85 4.93 -6.95
N PHE A 86 -4.61 4.68 -5.66
CA PHE A 86 -3.50 3.87 -5.18
C PHE A 86 -3.85 3.20 -3.86
N LEU A 87 -3.05 2.21 -3.48
CA LEU A 87 -3.12 1.53 -2.20
C LEU A 87 -1.78 1.71 -1.49
N GLU A 88 -1.82 1.86 -0.17
CA GLU A 88 -0.61 1.97 0.65
C GLU A 88 -0.73 1.04 1.85
N LEU A 89 0.26 0.19 2.03
CA LEU A 89 0.39 -0.68 3.18
C LEU A 89 1.57 -0.19 4.01
N LYS A 90 1.28 0.21 5.24
CA LYS A 90 2.27 0.58 6.24
C LYS A 90 2.32 -0.50 7.30
N SER A 91 3.51 -0.96 7.64
CA SER A 91 3.74 -1.98 8.65
C SER A 91 4.90 -1.57 9.52
N ILE A 92 4.63 -1.24 10.81
CA ILE A 92 5.62 -0.81 11.78
C ILE A 92 5.41 -1.61 13.06
N LEU A 93 6.38 -2.44 13.43
CA LEU A 93 6.27 -3.32 14.61
C LEU A 93 4.97 -4.14 14.57
N LEU A 94 4.07 -3.89 15.51
CA LEU A 94 2.77 -4.54 15.63
C LEU A 94 1.63 -3.73 15.03
N SER A 95 1.89 -2.51 14.52
CA SER A 95 0.88 -1.64 13.90
C SER A 95 0.94 -1.74 12.39
N GLY A 96 -0.15 -2.20 11.80
CA GLY A 96 -0.40 -2.23 10.37
C GLY A 96 -1.47 -1.23 9.95
N GLN A 97 -1.34 -0.65 8.76
CA GLN A 97 -2.33 0.26 8.20
C GLN A 97 -2.47 0.00 6.70
N LEU A 98 -3.69 -0.24 6.24
CA LEU A 98 -4.03 -0.20 4.83
C LEU A 98 -4.75 1.11 4.52
N LYS A 99 -4.14 1.96 3.69
CA LYS A 99 -4.75 3.16 3.15
C LYS A 99 -5.22 2.88 1.72
N ILE A 100 -6.47 3.21 1.45
CA ILE A 100 -7.09 3.13 0.12
C ILE A 100 -7.37 4.57 -0.31
N SER A 101 -6.68 5.05 -1.35
CA SER A 101 -6.97 6.35 -1.96
C SER A 101 -7.91 6.17 -3.14
N PHE A 102 -8.95 6.98 -3.22
CA PHE A 102 -9.99 6.89 -4.24
C PHE A 102 -10.59 8.25 -4.58
N ALA A 103 -11.12 8.38 -5.78
CA ALA A 103 -11.87 9.55 -6.21
C ALA A 103 -13.34 9.40 -5.84
N ALA A 104 -13.92 10.44 -5.20
CA ALA A 104 -15.35 10.52 -4.95
C ALA A 104 -15.81 11.98 -5.04
N GLN A 105 -16.91 12.22 -5.76
CA GLN A 105 -17.47 13.57 -5.93
C GLN A 105 -16.42 14.59 -6.40
N ASP A 106 -15.60 14.19 -7.38
CA ASP A 106 -14.53 15.02 -7.98
C ASP A 106 -13.41 15.46 -7.01
N LYS A 107 -13.29 14.74 -5.89
CA LYS A 107 -12.23 14.95 -4.89
C LYS A 107 -11.47 13.66 -4.63
N SER A 108 -10.21 13.80 -4.30
CA SER A 108 -9.44 12.71 -3.73
C SER A 108 -9.82 12.51 -2.27
N ASN A 109 -10.13 11.26 -1.93
CA ASN A 109 -10.48 10.82 -0.58
C ASN A 109 -9.60 9.63 -0.22
N SER A 110 -9.51 9.34 1.06
CA SER A 110 -8.84 8.13 1.52
C SER A 110 -9.49 7.56 2.76
N VAL A 111 -9.42 6.26 2.89
CA VAL A 111 -9.74 5.53 4.12
C VAL A 111 -8.49 4.83 4.61
N THR A 112 -8.28 4.81 5.92
CA THR A 112 -7.18 4.07 6.56
C THR A 112 -7.78 3.05 7.52
N ILE A 113 -7.47 1.78 7.27
CA ILE A 113 -7.84 0.65 8.12
C ILE A 113 -6.60 0.27 8.91
N LYS A 114 -6.71 0.33 10.24
CA LYS A 114 -5.64 -0.03 11.16
C LYS A 114 -5.83 -1.46 11.66
N PHE A 115 -4.73 -2.19 11.81
CA PHE A 115 -4.78 -3.60 12.22
C PHE A 115 -3.49 -4.02 12.92
N ASP A 116 -3.51 -5.13 13.64
CA ASP A 116 -2.30 -5.79 14.15
C ASP A 116 -1.58 -6.51 13.00
N THR A 117 -0.25 -6.36 12.91
CA THR A 117 0.57 -6.91 11.81
C THR A 117 0.55 -8.44 11.71
N VAL A 118 0.03 -9.16 12.71
CA VAL A 118 -0.30 -10.59 12.60
C VAL A 118 -1.27 -10.84 11.44
N GLY A 119 -2.12 -9.86 11.08
CA GLY A 119 -3.04 -9.91 9.96
C GLY A 119 -2.48 -9.45 8.62
N ASP A 120 -1.21 -9.13 8.50
CA ASP A 120 -0.58 -8.52 7.32
C ASP A 120 -0.85 -9.31 6.01
N GLU A 121 -0.80 -10.64 6.07
CA GLU A 121 -1.10 -11.50 4.92
C GLU A 121 -2.55 -11.39 4.44
N LEU A 122 -3.52 -11.12 5.32
CA LEU A 122 -4.91 -10.91 4.94
C LEU A 122 -5.10 -9.59 4.18
N TYR A 123 -4.40 -8.54 4.62
CA TYR A 123 -4.45 -7.25 3.93
C TYR A 123 -3.68 -7.29 2.62
N ARG A 124 -2.61 -8.07 2.52
CA ARG A 124 -1.95 -8.36 1.27
C ARG A 124 -2.87 -9.10 0.29
N GLU A 125 -3.59 -10.14 0.74
CA GLU A 125 -4.61 -10.81 -0.07
C GLU A 125 -5.66 -9.80 -0.57
N ALA A 126 -6.10 -8.87 0.29
CA ALA A 126 -7.03 -7.81 -0.10
C ALA A 126 -6.44 -6.90 -1.19
N ILE A 127 -5.20 -6.46 -1.05
CA ILE A 127 -4.49 -5.64 -2.04
C ILE A 127 -4.38 -6.38 -3.38
N ASP A 128 -3.93 -7.63 -3.38
CA ASP A 128 -3.81 -8.45 -4.59
C ASP A 128 -5.16 -8.58 -5.33
N LEU A 129 -6.24 -8.82 -4.58
CA LEU A 129 -7.60 -8.90 -5.14
C LEU A 129 -8.07 -7.56 -5.72
N MET A 130 -7.79 -6.45 -5.04
CA MET A 130 -8.14 -5.11 -5.51
C MET A 130 -7.37 -4.76 -6.78
N LEU A 131 -6.05 -4.95 -6.80
CA LEU A 131 -5.19 -4.65 -7.95
C LEU A 131 -5.59 -5.49 -9.17
N ALA A 132 -5.87 -6.79 -8.98
CA ALA A 132 -6.37 -7.67 -10.05
C ALA A 132 -7.73 -7.21 -10.59
N SER A 133 -8.57 -6.57 -9.77
CA SER A 133 -9.88 -6.06 -10.17
C SER A 133 -9.82 -4.67 -10.84
N ILE A 134 -8.81 -3.86 -10.50
CA ILE A 134 -8.57 -2.55 -11.11
C ILE A 134 -8.13 -2.69 -12.57
N ASP A 135 -7.29 -3.70 -12.87
CA ASP A 135 -6.82 -3.98 -14.23
C ASP A 135 -6.99 -5.48 -14.58
N PRO A 136 -8.19 -5.92 -14.97
CA PRO A 136 -8.46 -7.33 -15.23
C PRO A 136 -7.86 -7.85 -16.55
N VAL A 137 -7.40 -6.98 -17.45
CA VAL A 137 -6.94 -7.36 -18.80
C VAL A 137 -5.70 -8.26 -18.77
N LEU A 138 -4.94 -8.21 -17.69
CA LEU A 138 -3.68 -8.96 -17.56
C LEU A 138 -3.76 -10.21 -16.67
N THR A 139 -4.94 -10.67 -16.29
CA THR A 139 -5.12 -11.88 -15.46
C THR A 139 -4.77 -13.19 -16.16
N GLY A 140 -4.35 -13.16 -17.41
CA GLY A 140 -4.00 -14.34 -18.22
C GLY A 140 -2.50 -14.58 -18.42
N LEU A 141 -1.62 -13.80 -17.80
CA LEU A 141 -0.18 -14.05 -17.89
C LEU A 141 0.17 -15.27 -17.04
N ALA A 142 0.81 -16.25 -17.67
CA ALA A 142 1.10 -17.54 -17.08
C ALA A 142 1.93 -17.41 -15.80
N GLU A 143 1.66 -18.29 -14.84
CA GLU A 143 2.36 -18.46 -13.56
C GLU A 143 3.89 -18.64 -13.69
N ASN A 144 4.40 -18.77 -14.91
CA ASN A 144 5.79 -19.09 -15.24
C ASN A 144 6.73 -17.88 -15.35
N ASP A 145 6.22 -16.64 -15.41
CA ASP A 145 7.06 -15.45 -15.39
C ASP A 145 7.34 -15.01 -13.94
N ARG A 146 7.79 -15.97 -13.13
CA ARG A 146 8.40 -15.63 -11.84
C ARG A 146 9.60 -14.75 -12.12
N ILE A 147 9.65 -13.62 -11.42
CA ILE A 147 10.81 -12.77 -11.28
C ILE A 147 12.03 -13.68 -11.14
N GLU A 148 13.01 -13.50 -11.99
CA GLU A 148 14.32 -14.06 -11.68
C GLU A 148 14.73 -13.47 -10.33
N ALA A 149 14.78 -14.31 -9.30
CA ALA A 149 15.19 -13.91 -7.95
C ALA A 149 16.54 -13.18 -7.96
N SER A 150 17.33 -13.39 -9.01
CA SER A 150 18.58 -12.72 -9.32
C SER A 150 18.49 -11.18 -9.38
N ILE A 151 17.35 -10.59 -9.73
CA ILE A 151 17.20 -9.12 -9.78
C ILE A 151 17.46 -8.48 -8.41
N PHE A 152 17.12 -9.18 -7.32
CA PHE A 152 17.25 -8.65 -5.97
C PHE A 152 18.47 -9.17 -5.19
N GLU A 153 19.31 -10.03 -5.79
CA GLU A 153 20.41 -10.69 -5.06
C GLU A 153 21.41 -9.71 -4.44
N THR A 154 21.64 -8.57 -5.11
CA THR A 154 22.58 -7.54 -4.67
C THR A 154 21.97 -6.53 -3.70
N TRP A 155 20.67 -6.62 -3.45
CA TRP A 155 19.97 -5.64 -2.62
C TRP A 155 20.18 -5.90 -1.12
N PRO A 156 20.16 -4.86 -0.28
CA PRO A 156 20.14 -5.01 1.17
C PRO A 156 19.01 -5.95 1.59
N MET A 157 19.28 -6.84 2.55
CA MET A 157 18.39 -7.94 2.91
C MET A 157 16.96 -7.49 3.21
N LYS A 158 16.79 -6.36 3.92
CA LYS A 158 15.48 -5.83 4.27
C LYS A 158 14.69 -5.43 3.03
N ILE A 159 15.23 -4.54 2.20
CA ILE A 159 14.57 -4.08 0.97
C ILE A 159 14.32 -5.26 0.02
N ARG A 160 15.26 -6.21 -0.07
CA ARG A 160 15.09 -7.43 -0.85
C ARG A 160 13.90 -8.26 -0.36
N ASN A 161 13.78 -8.47 0.95
CA ASN A 161 12.68 -9.25 1.53
C ASN A 161 11.33 -8.56 1.28
N GLU A 162 11.26 -7.25 1.45
CA GLU A 162 10.05 -6.48 1.14
C GLU A 162 9.73 -6.53 -0.36
N ALA A 163 10.71 -6.32 -1.23
CA ALA A 163 10.52 -6.42 -2.66
C ALA A 163 10.00 -7.80 -3.09
N GLN A 164 10.53 -8.89 -2.53
CA GLN A 164 10.06 -10.25 -2.81
C GLN A 164 8.68 -10.52 -2.24
N ARG A 165 8.39 -10.01 -1.03
CA ARG A 165 7.11 -10.19 -0.36
C ARG A 165 5.98 -9.49 -1.07
N TYR A 166 6.20 -8.23 -1.50
CA TYR A 166 5.19 -7.37 -2.12
C TYR A 166 5.30 -7.31 -3.64
N SER A 167 6.10 -8.18 -4.21
CA SER A 167 6.18 -8.34 -5.65
C SER A 167 4.85 -8.76 -6.26
N PRO A 168 4.40 -8.05 -7.29
CA PRO A 168 3.18 -8.42 -7.98
C PRO A 168 3.28 -9.82 -8.60
N ARG A 169 2.33 -10.68 -8.27
CA ARG A 169 2.32 -12.06 -8.77
C ARG A 169 2.01 -12.14 -10.26
N GLY A 170 2.75 -12.95 -11.00
CA GLY A 170 2.48 -13.22 -12.42
C GLY A 170 2.71 -12.03 -13.33
N GLN A 171 3.55 -11.07 -12.94
CA GLN A 171 3.89 -9.90 -13.74
C GLN A 171 5.36 -9.86 -14.09
N ARG A 172 5.66 -9.31 -15.27
CA ARG A 172 7.03 -9.06 -15.70
C ARG A 172 7.52 -7.71 -15.17
N TYR A 173 8.74 -7.71 -14.61
CA TYR A 173 9.40 -6.46 -14.26
C TYR A 173 9.93 -5.77 -15.52
N LEU A 174 9.62 -4.49 -15.63
CA LEU A 174 10.22 -3.60 -16.61
C LEU A 174 11.48 -2.94 -16.04
N ALA A 175 11.47 -2.65 -14.73
CA ALA A 175 12.61 -2.13 -13.99
C ALA A 175 12.49 -2.42 -12.49
N ALA A 176 13.65 -2.50 -11.84
CA ALA A 176 13.78 -2.57 -10.39
C ALA A 176 14.97 -1.70 -9.98
N ILE A 177 14.73 -0.68 -9.18
CA ILE A 177 15.71 0.33 -8.78
C ILE A 177 15.70 0.41 -7.26
N GLN A 178 16.86 0.28 -6.64
CA GLN A 178 17.02 0.38 -5.19
C GLN A 178 17.94 1.55 -4.87
N TRP A 179 17.74 2.19 -3.72
CA TRP A 179 18.60 3.24 -3.19
C TRP A 179 18.77 3.14 -1.68
N PRO A 180 19.95 3.54 -1.15
CA PRO A 180 20.20 3.65 0.27
C PRO A 180 19.51 4.89 0.85
N ALA A 181 19.39 4.95 2.17
CA ALA A 181 18.99 6.16 2.87
C ALA A 181 20.00 7.29 2.61
N ILE A 182 19.52 8.51 2.44
CA ILE A 182 20.35 9.73 2.40
C ILE A 182 20.14 10.53 3.67
N LEU A 183 21.23 10.87 4.32
CA LEU A 183 21.24 11.67 5.53
C LEU A 183 21.75 13.08 5.23
N GLY A 184 21.12 14.07 5.86
CA GLY A 184 21.57 15.45 5.82
C GLY A 184 22.77 15.71 6.76
N GLY A 185 23.29 16.93 6.73
CA GLY A 185 24.43 17.34 7.55
C GLY A 185 24.18 17.28 9.07
N SER A 186 22.91 17.36 9.50
CA SER A 186 22.46 17.18 10.88
C SER A 186 22.14 15.72 11.23
N GLN A 187 22.47 14.78 10.36
CA GLN A 187 22.06 13.37 10.41
C GLN A 187 20.55 13.13 10.31
N GLU A 188 19.76 14.15 9.99
CA GLU A 188 18.37 13.95 9.63
C GLU A 188 18.23 13.12 8.37
N GLN A 189 17.23 12.27 8.30
CA GLN A 189 16.97 11.47 7.12
C GLN A 189 16.27 12.34 6.07
N LEU A 190 16.96 12.61 4.95
CA LEU A 190 16.41 13.35 3.81
C LEU A 190 15.61 12.42 2.88
N ILE A 191 16.09 11.20 2.68
CA ILE A 191 15.42 10.14 1.92
C ILE A 191 15.56 8.84 2.68
N PRO A 192 14.47 8.08 2.90
CA PRO A 192 14.57 6.72 3.43
C PRO A 192 15.22 5.78 2.39
N ALA A 193 15.85 4.71 2.87
CA ALA A 193 16.20 3.62 1.99
C ALA A 193 14.94 3.09 1.33
N GLY A 194 15.02 2.74 0.05
CA GLY A 194 13.83 2.35 -0.66
C GLY A 194 14.09 1.70 -2.00
N ALA A 195 13.00 1.38 -2.69
CA ALA A 195 13.03 0.82 -4.02
C ALA A 195 11.81 1.21 -4.86
N LEU A 196 12.01 1.22 -6.17
CA LEU A 196 10.99 1.38 -7.18
C LEU A 196 10.94 0.11 -8.03
N LEU A 197 9.80 -0.57 -8.02
CA LEU A 197 9.54 -1.71 -8.88
C LEU A 197 8.53 -1.28 -9.95
N VAL A 198 8.88 -1.41 -11.19
CA VAL A 198 8.01 -1.08 -12.33
C VAL A 198 7.65 -2.36 -13.05
N THR A 199 6.35 -2.65 -13.12
CA THR A 199 5.83 -3.81 -13.83
C THR A 199 4.95 -3.36 -15.02
N GLU A 200 4.41 -4.31 -15.74
CA GLU A 200 3.45 -4.02 -16.81
C GLU A 200 2.11 -3.49 -16.30
N ARG A 201 1.77 -3.71 -15.02
CA ARG A 201 0.47 -3.36 -14.42
C ARG A 201 0.53 -2.27 -13.37
N GLU A 202 1.61 -2.22 -12.61
CA GLU A 202 1.69 -1.34 -11.45
C GLU A 202 3.10 -0.87 -11.19
N LEU A 203 3.17 0.26 -10.53
CA LEU A 203 4.35 0.79 -9.89
C LEU A 203 4.26 0.45 -8.41
N VAL A 204 5.31 -0.15 -7.86
CA VAL A 204 5.42 -0.39 -6.42
C VAL A 204 6.58 0.44 -5.87
N VAL A 205 6.28 1.29 -4.91
CA VAL A 205 7.27 2.07 -4.17
C VAL A 205 7.41 1.46 -2.79
N ILE A 206 8.63 1.11 -2.43
CA ILE A 206 8.99 0.61 -1.11
C ILE A 206 9.83 1.67 -0.44
N ALA A 207 9.44 2.12 0.75
CA ALA A 207 10.21 3.04 1.57
C ALA A 207 10.33 2.48 2.99
N GLU A 208 11.54 2.49 3.54
CA GLU A 208 11.74 2.20 4.96
C GLU A 208 11.20 3.35 5.80
N GLU A 209 10.59 3.04 6.92
CA GLU A 209 10.19 4.03 7.92
C GLU A 209 11.00 3.81 9.19
N GLU A 210 11.62 4.89 9.69
CA GLU A 210 12.33 4.90 10.97
C GLU A 210 11.37 5.43 12.05
N GLU A 211 11.08 4.63 13.06
CA GLU A 211 10.44 5.14 14.26
C GLU A 211 11.53 5.53 15.28
N PHE A 212 11.64 6.83 15.53
CA PHE A 212 12.48 7.30 16.64
C PHE A 212 11.79 7.00 17.97
N SER A 213 12.28 6.05 18.72
CA SER A 213 11.87 5.93 20.13
C SER A 213 12.53 7.07 20.91
N ALA A 214 11.74 8.11 21.12
CA ALA A 214 12.14 9.22 22.02
C ALA A 214 12.02 8.78 23.50
N GLU A 215 12.62 7.68 23.89
CA GLU A 215 12.70 7.29 25.30
C GLU A 215 14.09 7.59 25.86
N SER A 216 14.08 8.56 26.75
CA SER A 216 15.09 9.01 27.73
C SER A 216 16.17 9.97 27.22
N PRO A 217 16.15 11.23 27.72
CA PRO A 217 17.17 12.23 27.44
C PRO A 217 18.43 12.08 28.29
N SER A 218 18.69 10.95 28.95
CA SER A 218 19.76 10.89 29.98
C SER A 218 21.05 10.20 29.58
N GLU A 219 21.11 9.45 28.46
CA GLU A 219 22.38 8.91 27.95
C GLU A 219 22.38 8.99 26.44
N ALA A 220 23.29 9.75 25.84
CA ALA A 220 23.44 9.82 24.39
C ALA A 220 23.86 8.43 23.87
N PRO A 221 22.99 7.70 23.15
CA PRO A 221 23.37 6.42 22.57
C PRO A 221 24.45 6.66 21.51
N SER A 222 25.34 5.69 21.34
CA SER A 222 26.28 5.72 20.23
C SER A 222 25.52 5.75 18.94
N ALA A 223 25.99 6.49 17.92
CA ALA A 223 25.31 6.76 16.66
C ALA A 223 24.91 5.49 15.86
N GLU A 224 25.41 4.31 16.21
CA GLU A 224 25.09 3.01 15.61
C GLU A 224 23.93 2.28 16.31
N GLU A 225 23.65 2.55 17.60
CA GLU A 225 22.60 1.85 18.36
C GLU A 225 21.21 2.48 18.24
N SER A 226 21.10 3.72 17.73
CA SER A 226 19.85 4.49 17.76
C SER A 226 18.98 4.37 16.50
N ARG A 227 19.35 3.56 15.53
CA ARG A 227 18.59 3.42 14.27
C ARG A 227 18.09 1.99 14.04
N GLN A 228 17.16 1.57 14.86
CA GLN A 228 16.41 0.36 14.53
C GLN A 228 15.26 0.74 13.59
N ILE A 229 15.38 0.37 12.33
CA ILE A 229 14.32 0.50 11.33
C ILE A 229 13.31 -0.61 11.57
N PHE A 230 12.11 -0.27 12.03
CA PHE A 230 11.13 -1.25 12.47
C PHE A 230 9.99 -1.48 11.47
N GLY A 231 9.95 -0.76 10.36
CA GLY A 231 8.83 -0.86 9.44
C GLY A 231 9.13 -0.40 8.03
N GLY A 232 8.09 -0.44 7.21
CA GLY A 232 8.12 0.04 5.83
C GLY A 232 6.75 0.50 5.36
N ILE A 233 6.77 1.31 4.32
CA ILE A 233 5.59 1.75 3.57
C ILE A 233 5.72 1.20 2.17
N ILE A 234 4.69 0.50 1.70
CA ILE A 234 4.61 0.00 0.35
C ILE A 234 3.42 0.65 -0.34
N THR A 235 3.68 1.40 -1.41
CA THR A 235 2.66 2.08 -2.20
C THR A 235 2.50 1.38 -3.53
N PHE A 236 1.28 1.00 -3.87
CA PHE A 236 0.91 0.34 -5.13
C PHE A 236 0.11 1.31 -5.99
N VAL A 237 0.67 1.72 -7.12
CA VAL A 237 0.02 2.60 -8.08
C VAL A 237 -0.34 1.79 -9.32
N PRO A 238 -1.63 1.48 -9.56
CA PRO A 238 -2.04 0.79 -10.77
C PRO A 238 -1.72 1.64 -12.01
N ARG A 239 -1.07 1.04 -13.01
CA ARG A 239 -0.66 1.73 -14.23
C ARG A 239 -1.84 2.41 -14.95
N VAL A 240 -3.01 1.80 -14.93
CA VAL A 240 -4.23 2.38 -15.54
C VAL A 240 -4.64 3.69 -14.89
N ARG A 241 -4.15 3.96 -13.68
CA ARG A 241 -4.37 5.23 -12.95
C ARG A 241 -3.32 6.28 -13.25
N LEU A 242 -2.16 5.90 -13.73
CA LEU A 242 -1.13 6.86 -14.10
C LEU A 242 -1.57 7.65 -15.34
N LYS A 243 -1.69 8.97 -15.20
CA LYS A 243 -1.98 9.89 -16.31
C LYS A 243 -0.69 10.37 -16.94
N ASP A 244 0.23 10.86 -16.13
CA ASP A 244 1.51 11.43 -16.53
C ASP A 244 2.52 11.29 -15.38
N PHE A 245 3.79 11.50 -15.67
CA PHE A 245 4.85 11.58 -14.68
C PHE A 245 5.86 12.65 -15.04
N ARG A 246 6.56 13.15 -14.04
CA ARG A 246 7.72 14.04 -14.20
C ARG A 246 8.82 13.58 -13.26
N VAL A 247 10.04 13.53 -13.81
CA VAL A 247 11.25 13.32 -13.02
C VAL A 247 12.00 14.64 -13.01
N GLY A 248 12.40 15.08 -11.84
CA GLY A 248 13.07 16.36 -11.65
C GLY A 248 13.90 16.39 -10.38
N HIS A 249 14.41 17.57 -10.03
CA HIS A 249 15.22 17.81 -8.84
C HIS A 249 14.55 18.81 -7.90
N GLN A 250 14.64 18.53 -6.62
CA GLN A 250 14.28 19.47 -5.56
C GLN A 250 15.31 19.36 -4.43
N GLU A 251 15.96 20.47 -4.06
CA GLU A 251 16.91 20.53 -2.95
C GLU A 251 18.06 19.50 -3.06
N GLY A 252 18.51 19.20 -4.28
CA GLY A 252 19.59 18.21 -4.53
C GLY A 252 19.13 16.76 -4.58
N LEU A 253 17.84 16.50 -4.39
CA LEU A 253 17.25 15.18 -4.44
C LEU A 253 16.49 14.99 -5.75
N GLY A 254 16.43 13.76 -6.26
CA GLY A 254 15.53 13.39 -7.34
C GLY A 254 14.09 13.31 -6.84
N VAL A 255 13.15 13.75 -7.65
CA VAL A 255 11.70 13.68 -7.36
C VAL A 255 10.98 13.08 -8.55
N LEU A 256 10.27 11.99 -8.33
CA LEU A 256 9.30 11.43 -9.26
C LEU A 256 7.91 11.93 -8.85
N ALA A 257 7.35 12.84 -9.63
CA ALA A 257 5.97 13.29 -9.45
C ALA A 257 5.05 12.51 -10.38
N LEU A 258 4.08 11.80 -9.82
CA LEU A 258 3.06 11.04 -10.52
C LEU A 258 1.76 11.84 -10.54
N GLU A 259 1.18 12.03 -11.71
CA GLU A 259 -0.16 12.58 -11.88
C GLU A 259 -1.13 11.41 -12.09
N LEU A 260 -2.06 11.23 -11.15
CA LEU A 260 -3.03 10.13 -11.21
C LEU A 260 -4.35 10.61 -11.82
N ARG A 261 -5.03 9.72 -12.53
CA ARG A 261 -6.33 10.01 -13.15
C ARG A 261 -7.40 10.11 -12.08
N ALA A 262 -8.05 11.24 -12.00
CA ALA A 262 -9.32 11.44 -11.32
C ALA A 262 -10.30 12.11 -12.27
N ALA A 263 -11.59 12.09 -11.97
CA ALA A 263 -12.62 12.71 -12.80
C ALA A 263 -12.39 14.22 -12.95
N ASP A 264 -12.00 14.90 -11.84
CA ASP A 264 -11.60 16.31 -11.84
C ASP A 264 -10.47 16.53 -10.82
N GLY A 265 -9.34 17.08 -11.26
CA GLY A 265 -8.21 17.46 -10.42
C GLY A 265 -7.43 16.29 -9.81
N GLY A 266 -6.67 15.58 -10.64
CA GLY A 266 -5.94 14.37 -10.26
C GLY A 266 -5.07 14.50 -9.02
N GLU A 267 -4.99 13.44 -8.24
CA GLU A 267 -4.08 13.32 -7.10
C GLU A 267 -2.63 13.28 -7.61
N LYS A 268 -1.74 13.95 -6.88
CA LYS A 268 -0.31 13.91 -7.12
C LYS A 268 0.36 13.10 -6.04
N LEU A 269 1.17 12.16 -6.45
CA LEU A 269 2.04 11.40 -5.56
C LEU A 269 3.48 11.74 -5.88
N GLU A 270 4.27 12.07 -4.87
CA GLU A 270 5.69 12.36 -5.03
C GLU A 270 6.54 11.32 -4.32
N VAL A 271 7.56 10.82 -5.03
CA VAL A 271 8.55 9.88 -4.51
C VAL A 271 9.91 10.53 -4.60
N LYS A 272 10.56 10.71 -3.45
CA LYS A 272 11.94 11.23 -3.38
C LYS A 272 12.93 10.09 -3.47
N PHE A 273 14.01 10.30 -4.21
CA PHE A 273 15.09 9.34 -4.41
C PHE A 273 16.43 10.05 -4.63
N PRO A 274 17.58 9.35 -4.52
CA PRO A 274 18.88 9.96 -4.81
C PRO A 274 18.98 10.44 -6.25
N SER A 275 19.50 11.65 -6.48
CA SER A 275 19.62 12.24 -7.83
C SER A 275 20.37 11.36 -8.81
N ASP A 276 21.32 10.54 -8.36
CA ASP A 276 22.07 9.60 -9.20
C ASP A 276 21.16 8.56 -9.89
N ASN A 277 19.96 8.33 -9.37
CA ASN A 277 18.99 7.38 -9.91
C ASN A 277 18.05 8.01 -10.97
N GLU A 278 18.15 9.31 -11.25
CA GLU A 278 17.21 10.03 -12.12
C GLU A 278 17.08 9.42 -13.52
N THR A 279 18.22 9.11 -14.16
CA THR A 279 18.22 8.50 -15.49
C THR A 279 17.54 7.11 -15.47
N ALA A 280 17.79 6.32 -14.45
CA ALA A 280 17.19 4.99 -14.31
C ALA A 280 15.68 5.08 -14.08
N VAL A 281 15.24 6.00 -13.20
CA VAL A 281 13.83 6.24 -12.91
C VAL A 281 13.08 6.75 -14.13
N SER A 282 13.63 7.75 -14.85
CA SER A 282 13.03 8.25 -16.09
C SER A 282 12.84 7.14 -17.12
N LYS A 283 13.88 6.36 -17.37
CA LYS A 283 13.82 5.24 -18.32
C LYS A 283 12.79 4.19 -17.94
N ALA A 284 12.72 3.85 -16.65
CA ALA A 284 11.75 2.89 -16.14
C ALA A 284 10.30 3.36 -16.36
N MET A 285 10.04 4.62 -16.06
CA MET A 285 8.72 5.22 -16.24
C MET A 285 8.32 5.35 -17.72
N GLU A 286 9.27 5.70 -18.60
CA GLU A 286 9.04 5.70 -20.06
C GLU A 286 8.67 4.30 -20.55
N GLN A 287 9.39 3.25 -20.13
CA GLN A 287 9.07 1.87 -20.49
C GLN A 287 7.67 1.47 -20.04
N MET A 288 7.26 1.89 -18.84
CA MET A 288 5.91 1.65 -18.33
C MET A 288 4.83 2.28 -19.22
N LEU A 289 5.05 3.50 -19.72
CA LEU A 289 4.10 4.16 -20.62
C LEU A 289 4.11 3.58 -22.04
N LEU A 290 5.28 3.23 -22.58
CA LEU A 290 5.42 2.68 -23.94
C LEU A 290 4.79 1.30 -24.09
N SER A 291 4.87 0.44 -23.07
CA SER A 291 4.23 -0.87 -23.07
C SER A 291 2.69 -0.79 -23.17
N ARG A 292 2.11 0.42 -23.04
CA ARG A 292 0.69 0.73 -23.26
C ARG A 292 0.27 0.63 -24.74
N GLY A 293 1.20 0.88 -25.68
CA GLY A 293 0.92 0.94 -27.11
C GLY A 293 0.90 -0.42 -27.82
N SER A 294 1.41 -1.48 -27.19
CA SER A 294 1.59 -2.80 -27.82
C SER A 294 0.42 -3.77 -27.59
N ALA A 295 -0.56 -3.38 -26.81
CA ALA A 295 -1.77 -4.17 -26.53
C ALA A 295 -2.96 -3.65 -27.37
N LYS A 296 -2.84 -3.63 -28.71
CA LYS A 296 -3.94 -3.43 -29.66
C LYS A 296 -4.15 -4.67 -30.49
#